data_76ec529cd801cb5fcfd2ad6a22627c19
#
_entry.id   76ec529cd801cb5fcfd2ad6a22627c19
#
_cell.length_a   1.000
_cell.length_b   1.000
_cell.length_c   1.000
_cell.angle_alpha   90.00
_cell.angle_beta   90.00
_cell.angle_gamma   90.00
#
_symmetry.space_group_name_H-M   'P 1'
#
loop_
_entity.id
_entity.type
_entity.pdbx_description
1 polymer ?
#
loop_
_entity_poly.entity_id
_entity_poly.type
_entity_poly.pdbx_seq_one_letter_code
_entity_poly.pdbx_strand_id
1 'polypeptide(L)'
;MDHTGTSDIHRPTVKPGFWHTTAKDQRPRTNSLKNIPHQRIFLLSLITIIAIASCKTVKKTQVIQEAITKKDTAQTIVIKETPPVDSAAIVKDILGKVVRSKIDFTTFNAKVKVSYEGPEKSDTYTVYLSMKKDSIILIKVTGTVLGIRGLGLTAKINKDSVVVVQYAGEQSVMYRSISYLQEVTQIPFDFTTLQDLLIGNPIFLDNNVVSYRASANHLLVLMVGNIFKHLLTLDNTNYTVLHSKLDDVDIQRNRTCDITFSNYQPLGDYRFAVNRNISIAEKSKLDISLDFKEFTLNEPLKYNFEVPKKFRRK
;
A
#
# COMPACT_ATOMS: atom_id res chain seq x y z
N MET A 1 -60.12 -26.36 51.17
CA MET A 1 -60.15 -24.91 51.41
C MET A 1 -59.38 -24.33 50.28
N ASP A 2 -59.91 -24.13 49.04
CA ASP A 2 -60.71 -23.00 48.59
C ASP A 2 -59.95 -21.69 48.68
N HIS A 3 -59.64 -21.08 47.63
CA HIS A 3 -60.28 -20.14 46.75
C HIS A 3 -59.29 -19.73 45.62
N THR A 4 -59.51 -20.06 44.36
CA THR A 4 -60.15 -19.30 43.25
C THR A 4 -59.85 -17.79 43.19
N GLY A 5 -59.39 -17.37 42.03
CA GLY A 5 -59.27 -15.96 41.63
C GLY A 5 -58.85 -15.80 40.19
N THR A 6 -59.82 -16.01 39.29
CA THR A 6 -59.84 -15.67 37.86
C THR A 6 -60.02 -14.16 37.65
N SER A 7 -59.37 -13.56 36.66
CA SER A 7 -59.91 -12.46 35.83
C SER A 7 -58.90 -12.23 34.68
N ASP A 8 -59.11 -12.60 33.48
CA ASP A 8 -59.95 -12.09 32.39
C ASP A 8 -59.64 -10.64 31.93
N ILE A 9 -59.46 -10.60 30.58
CA ILE A 9 -59.87 -9.56 29.62
C ILE A 9 -58.88 -8.42 29.37
N HIS A 10 -58.34 -8.19 28.19
CA HIS A 10 -58.97 -7.72 26.96
C HIS A 10 -57.99 -7.67 25.78
N ARG A 11 -58.35 -8.30 24.67
CA ARG A 11 -57.90 -7.92 23.33
C ARG A 11 -58.84 -6.86 22.75
N PRO A 12 -58.38 -5.97 21.92
CA PRO A 12 -59.19 -5.45 20.83
C PRO A 12 -58.70 -5.90 19.47
N THR A 13 -59.59 -6.54 18.77
CA THR A 13 -59.60 -6.79 17.34
C THR A 13 -59.85 -5.49 16.58
N VAL A 14 -59.07 -5.23 15.51
CA VAL A 14 -59.42 -4.23 14.49
C VAL A 14 -59.58 -4.95 13.15
N LYS A 15 -60.71 -4.75 12.54
CA LYS A 15 -61.18 -5.31 11.27
C LYS A 15 -60.52 -4.64 10.05
N PRO A 16 -60.55 -5.32 8.88
CA PRO A 16 -60.02 -4.79 7.62
C PRO A 16 -61.04 -3.88 6.94
N GLY A 17 -60.61 -2.72 6.48
CA GLY A 17 -61.41 -1.82 5.62
C GLY A 17 -61.14 -2.06 4.15
N PHE A 18 -62.12 -2.56 3.48
CA PHE A 18 -62.28 -2.64 2.03
C PHE A 18 -62.57 -1.23 1.46
N TRP A 19 -61.86 -0.80 0.43
CA TRP A 19 -62.36 0.22 -0.50
C TRP A 19 -62.09 -0.15 -1.94
N HIS A 20 -63.18 -0.10 -2.68
CA HIS A 20 -63.36 -0.46 -4.08
C HIS A 20 -62.70 0.54 -5.05
N THR A 21 -62.17 -0.04 -6.11
CA THR A 21 -62.17 0.33 -7.53
C THR A 21 -62.78 1.67 -7.95
N THR A 22 -62.06 2.39 -8.81
CA THR A 22 -62.63 2.79 -10.13
C THR A 22 -61.49 3.10 -11.11
N ALA A 23 -61.48 2.36 -12.21
CA ALA A 23 -60.73 2.66 -13.42
C ALA A 23 -61.37 3.88 -14.10
N LYS A 24 -60.53 4.80 -14.57
CA LYS A 24 -60.92 5.77 -15.62
C LYS A 24 -59.86 5.81 -16.69
N ASP A 25 -60.25 5.25 -17.78
CA ASP A 25 -59.81 5.46 -19.17
C ASP A 25 -59.59 6.95 -19.48
N GLN A 26 -58.40 7.33 -19.93
CA GLN A 26 -58.20 8.58 -20.67
C GLN A 26 -57.13 8.42 -21.76
N ARG A 27 -57.62 8.60 -22.96
CA ARG A 27 -56.93 8.64 -24.24
C ARG A 27 -55.87 9.76 -24.33
N PRO A 28 -54.87 9.66 -25.23
CA PRO A 28 -53.81 10.63 -25.35
C PRO A 28 -54.26 11.93 -26.02
N ARG A 29 -53.98 13.04 -25.39
CA ARG A 29 -54.13 14.36 -25.96
C ARG A 29 -52.89 14.71 -26.79
N THR A 30 -53.14 15.06 -28.03
CA THR A 30 -52.22 15.68 -29.00
C THR A 30 -51.63 16.96 -28.45
N ASN A 31 -50.34 17.06 -28.42
CA ASN A 31 -49.64 18.26 -28.02
C ASN A 31 -49.63 19.28 -29.20
N SER A 32 -50.29 20.37 -28.94
CA SER A 32 -50.20 21.63 -29.68
C SER A 32 -48.77 22.22 -29.55
N LEU A 33 -48.13 22.46 -30.69
CA LEU A 33 -46.90 23.24 -30.80
C LEU A 33 -47.15 24.69 -30.36
N LYS A 34 -46.75 25.06 -29.14
CA LYS A 34 -46.72 26.43 -28.68
C LYS A 34 -45.49 27.14 -29.21
N ASN A 35 -45.75 28.26 -29.87
CA ASN A 35 -44.81 29.23 -30.42
C ASN A 35 -43.58 29.50 -29.56
N ILE A 36 -42.41 29.17 -30.07
CA ILE A 36 -41.11 29.58 -29.53
C ILE A 36 -40.84 30.99 -29.99
N PRO A 37 -40.65 31.99 -29.10
CA PRO A 37 -40.41 33.38 -29.52
C PRO A 37 -39.08 33.46 -30.28
N HIS A 38 -39.10 34.15 -31.38
CA HIS A 38 -37.99 34.36 -32.32
C HIS A 38 -36.67 34.80 -31.66
N GLN A 39 -36.76 35.38 -30.49
CA GLN A 39 -35.60 35.80 -29.68
C GLN A 39 -34.73 34.64 -29.18
N ARG A 40 -35.30 33.43 -28.95
CA ARG A 40 -34.57 32.23 -28.54
C ARG A 40 -33.88 31.53 -29.72
N ILE A 41 -34.42 31.65 -30.89
CA ILE A 41 -33.83 31.09 -32.13
C ILE A 41 -32.59 31.90 -32.51
N PHE A 42 -32.62 33.22 -32.29
CA PHE A 42 -31.47 34.11 -32.55
C PHE A 42 -30.29 33.84 -31.59
N LEU A 43 -30.58 33.57 -30.33
CA LEU A 43 -29.57 33.21 -29.33
C LEU A 43 -28.91 31.85 -29.60
N LEU A 44 -29.68 30.84 -30.04
CA LEU A 44 -29.16 29.54 -30.41
C LEU A 44 -28.31 29.58 -31.67
N SER A 45 -28.67 30.43 -32.67
CA SER A 45 -27.87 30.61 -33.89
C SER A 45 -26.55 31.33 -33.63
N LEU A 46 -26.53 32.28 -32.67
CA LEU A 46 -25.32 33.01 -32.27
C LEU A 46 -24.32 32.10 -31.56
N ILE A 47 -24.79 31.18 -30.70
CA ILE A 47 -23.95 30.20 -30.00
C ILE A 47 -23.33 29.20 -30.98
N THR A 48 -24.07 28.80 -32.05
CA THR A 48 -23.55 27.87 -33.06
C THR A 48 -22.45 28.49 -33.92
N ILE A 49 -22.55 29.80 -34.19
CA ILE A 49 -21.53 30.54 -34.97
C ILE A 49 -20.23 30.72 -34.17
N ILE A 50 -20.32 30.90 -32.86
CA ILE A 50 -19.13 31.00 -31.99
C ILE A 50 -18.41 29.67 -31.84
N ALA A 51 -19.11 28.53 -31.87
CA ALA A 51 -18.52 27.19 -31.79
C ALA A 51 -17.72 26.78 -33.05
N ILE A 52 -18.00 27.38 -34.22
CA ILE A 52 -17.31 27.08 -35.47
C ILE A 52 -16.03 27.93 -35.65
N ALA A 53 -15.88 29.03 -34.91
CA ALA A 53 -14.69 29.90 -34.97
C ALA A 53 -13.51 29.42 -34.11
N SER A 54 -13.65 28.34 -33.35
CA SER A 54 -12.62 27.86 -32.41
C SER A 54 -11.69 26.74 -32.93
N CYS A 55 -11.73 26.43 -34.23
CA CYS A 55 -10.84 25.45 -34.86
C CYS A 55 -9.84 26.09 -35.78
N LYS A 56 -8.85 26.84 -35.26
CA LYS A 56 -7.58 27.12 -35.97
C LYS A 56 -6.47 27.44 -34.98
N THR A 57 -5.85 26.41 -34.45
CA THR A 57 -4.45 26.49 -34.01
C THR A 57 -3.73 25.19 -34.41
N VAL A 58 -3.50 25.04 -35.68
CA VAL A 58 -2.40 24.20 -36.16
C VAL A 58 -1.12 24.94 -35.81
N LYS A 59 -0.48 24.63 -34.71
CA LYS A 59 0.87 25.08 -34.45
C LYS A 59 1.80 24.41 -35.47
N LYS A 60 2.35 25.23 -36.32
CA LYS A 60 3.34 24.88 -37.34
C LYS A 60 4.51 24.13 -36.70
N THR A 61 4.64 22.87 -37.06
CA THR A 61 5.84 22.03 -36.82
C THR A 61 6.98 22.40 -37.80
N GLN A 62 7.06 23.66 -38.25
CA GLN A 62 8.04 24.10 -39.26
C GLN A 62 9.27 24.84 -38.72
N VAL A 63 9.36 25.05 -37.37
CA VAL A 63 10.48 25.83 -36.82
C VAL A 63 11.71 24.98 -36.53
N ILE A 64 11.62 23.65 -36.56
CA ILE A 64 12.75 22.78 -36.26
C ILE A 64 13.60 22.46 -37.49
N GLN A 65 13.06 22.50 -38.70
CA GLN A 65 13.84 22.23 -39.89
C GLN A 65 14.69 23.41 -40.39
N GLU A 66 14.29 24.65 -40.11
CA GLU A 66 15.11 25.82 -40.50
C GLU A 66 16.30 26.10 -39.55
N ALA A 67 16.25 25.56 -38.33
CA ALA A 67 17.38 25.68 -37.39
C ALA A 67 18.55 24.76 -37.76
N ILE A 68 18.32 23.75 -38.60
CA ILE A 68 19.37 22.76 -38.99
C ILE A 68 20.11 23.15 -40.28
N THR A 69 19.65 24.13 -41.01
CA THR A 69 20.23 24.54 -42.30
C THR A 69 21.09 25.80 -42.27
N LYS A 70 21.29 26.44 -41.13
CA LYS A 70 22.35 27.45 -41.02
C LYS A 70 23.67 26.77 -40.82
N LYS A 71 24.46 26.77 -41.86
CA LYS A 71 25.84 26.35 -41.99
C LYS A 71 26.70 27.19 -41.04
N ASP A 72 26.78 26.84 -39.81
CA ASP A 72 27.83 27.25 -38.89
C ASP A 72 29.03 26.30 -39.10
N THR A 73 30.14 26.86 -39.42
CA THR A 73 31.44 26.20 -39.57
C THR A 73 31.64 25.34 -38.31
N ALA A 74 31.43 24.04 -38.44
CA ALA A 74 31.58 23.10 -37.35
C ALA A 74 33.03 23.11 -36.91
N GLN A 75 33.33 23.74 -35.79
CA GLN A 75 34.45 23.29 -34.99
C GLN A 75 34.23 21.83 -34.70
N THR A 76 35.07 20.97 -35.24
CA THR A 76 35.10 19.55 -34.91
C THR A 76 35.37 19.45 -33.42
N ILE A 77 34.33 19.40 -32.63
CA ILE A 77 34.42 18.98 -31.23
C ILE A 77 34.83 17.52 -31.33
N VAL A 78 36.08 17.23 -31.13
CA VAL A 78 36.57 15.88 -30.85
C VAL A 78 35.86 15.47 -29.57
N ILE A 79 34.71 14.80 -29.71
CA ILE A 79 34.10 14.05 -28.64
C ILE A 79 35.15 12.98 -28.35
N LYS A 80 35.92 13.20 -27.30
CA LYS A 80 36.73 12.14 -26.69
C LYS A 80 35.71 11.05 -26.35
N GLU A 81 35.66 10.01 -27.18
CA GLU A 81 34.85 8.83 -26.87
C GLU A 81 35.35 8.33 -25.51
N THR A 82 34.62 8.65 -24.49
CA THR A 82 34.76 7.97 -23.20
C THR A 82 34.55 6.50 -23.51
N PRO A 83 35.44 5.58 -23.13
CA PRO A 83 35.27 4.17 -23.35
C PRO A 83 33.87 3.79 -22.91
N PRO A 84 33.13 2.91 -23.61
CA PRO A 84 31.79 2.51 -23.23
C PRO A 84 31.88 2.00 -21.80
N VAL A 85 31.29 2.77 -20.88
CA VAL A 85 31.25 2.40 -19.48
C VAL A 85 30.40 1.13 -19.45
N ASP A 86 31.00 0.02 -18.99
CA ASP A 86 30.27 -1.23 -18.84
C ASP A 86 29.20 -1.03 -17.78
N SER A 87 28.04 -0.64 -18.27
CA SER A 87 26.83 -0.40 -17.44
C SER A 87 26.45 -1.62 -16.62
N ALA A 88 26.71 -2.83 -17.12
CA ALA A 88 26.42 -4.07 -16.43
C ALA A 88 27.36 -4.27 -15.22
N ALA A 89 28.67 -3.96 -15.37
CA ALA A 89 29.62 -4.02 -14.26
C ALA A 89 29.27 -3.01 -13.16
N ILE A 90 28.89 -1.78 -13.53
CA ILE A 90 28.46 -0.75 -12.57
C ILE A 90 27.23 -1.21 -11.80
N VAL A 91 26.20 -1.68 -12.49
CA VAL A 91 24.97 -2.17 -11.89
C VAL A 91 25.25 -3.34 -10.94
N LYS A 92 26.08 -4.28 -11.36
CA LYS A 92 26.49 -5.42 -10.51
C LYS A 92 27.22 -4.95 -9.24
N ASP A 93 28.08 -3.96 -9.35
CA ASP A 93 28.76 -3.38 -8.19
C ASP A 93 27.78 -2.68 -7.24
N ILE A 94 26.82 -1.89 -7.78
CA ILE A 94 25.77 -1.23 -7.00
C ILE A 94 24.95 -2.25 -6.24
N LEU A 95 24.39 -3.26 -6.92
CA LEU A 95 23.60 -4.31 -6.28
C LEU A 95 24.45 -5.09 -5.26
N GLY A 96 25.72 -5.35 -5.57
CA GLY A 96 26.65 -5.98 -4.63
C GLY A 96 26.85 -5.15 -3.35
N LYS A 97 26.92 -3.81 -3.45
CA LYS A 97 26.98 -2.92 -2.28
C LYS A 97 25.68 -2.94 -1.49
N VAL A 98 24.53 -2.91 -2.15
CA VAL A 98 23.21 -3.03 -1.51
C VAL A 98 23.08 -4.36 -0.75
N VAL A 99 23.48 -5.47 -1.35
CA VAL A 99 23.43 -6.78 -0.70
C VAL A 99 24.37 -6.84 0.51
N ARG A 100 25.60 -6.28 0.39
CA ARG A 100 26.56 -6.24 1.51
C ARG A 100 26.12 -5.30 2.64
N SER A 101 25.31 -4.29 2.36
CA SER A 101 24.78 -3.39 3.39
C SER A 101 23.56 -3.94 4.14
N LYS A 102 23.03 -5.09 3.73
CA LYS A 102 21.93 -5.75 4.45
C LYS A 102 22.32 -6.02 5.90
N ILE A 103 21.40 -5.72 6.80
CA ILE A 103 21.56 -6.01 8.22
C ILE A 103 21.51 -7.52 8.41
N ASP A 104 22.60 -8.09 8.87
CA ASP A 104 22.67 -9.49 9.30
C ASP A 104 22.51 -9.58 10.81
N PHE A 105 21.73 -10.56 11.29
CA PHE A 105 21.42 -10.69 12.70
C PHE A 105 21.18 -12.16 13.07
N THR A 106 21.43 -12.51 14.32
CA THR A 106 20.96 -13.77 14.92
C THR A 106 19.60 -13.57 15.57
N THR A 107 19.45 -12.48 16.31
CA THR A 107 18.19 -12.05 16.93
C THR A 107 18.02 -10.55 16.81
N PHE A 108 16.76 -10.12 16.73
CA PHE A 108 16.36 -8.72 16.73
C PHE A 108 15.18 -8.50 17.64
N ASN A 109 15.23 -7.49 18.51
CA ASN A 109 14.13 -7.07 19.34
C ASN A 109 13.82 -5.60 19.08
N ALA A 110 12.54 -5.24 19.01
CA ALA A 110 12.13 -3.85 18.84
C ALA A 110 10.81 -3.55 19.55
N LYS A 111 10.64 -2.28 19.91
CA LYS A 111 9.36 -1.67 20.27
C LYS A 111 9.03 -0.62 19.23
N VAL A 112 7.91 -0.79 18.57
CA VAL A 112 7.50 -0.01 17.38
C VAL A 112 6.16 0.63 17.66
N LYS A 113 6.04 1.93 17.38
CA LYS A 113 4.75 2.59 17.23
C LYS A 113 4.29 2.34 15.79
N VAL A 114 3.17 1.67 15.62
CA VAL A 114 2.58 1.33 14.34
C VAL A 114 1.30 2.12 14.17
N SER A 115 1.24 3.00 13.17
CA SER A 115 0.01 3.64 12.73
C SER A 115 -0.47 2.95 11.47
N TYR A 116 -1.73 2.58 11.48
CA TYR A 116 -2.43 1.87 10.42
C TYR A 116 -3.58 2.72 9.92
N GLU A 117 -3.68 2.92 8.62
CA GLU A 117 -4.79 3.59 7.96
C GLU A 117 -5.26 2.73 6.80
N GLY A 118 -6.45 2.16 6.94
CA GLY A 118 -7.11 1.33 5.95
C GLY A 118 -8.48 1.89 5.57
N PRO A 119 -9.21 1.25 4.63
CA PRO A 119 -10.49 1.74 4.13
C PRO A 119 -11.57 1.92 5.19
N GLU A 120 -11.57 1.02 6.17
CA GLU A 120 -12.64 0.96 7.19
C GLU A 120 -12.18 1.49 8.55
N LYS A 121 -10.88 1.56 8.79
CA LYS A 121 -10.35 1.82 10.13
C LYS A 121 -8.97 2.45 10.07
N SER A 122 -8.74 3.40 10.96
CA SER A 122 -7.43 3.94 11.28
C SER A 122 -7.16 3.77 12.77
N ASP A 123 -5.95 3.35 13.11
CA ASP A 123 -5.60 3.08 14.51
C ASP A 123 -4.08 3.18 14.75
N THR A 124 -3.70 3.30 16.01
CA THR A 124 -2.29 3.32 16.41
C THR A 124 -2.03 2.32 17.52
N TYR A 125 -1.03 1.47 17.32
CA TYR A 125 -0.67 0.40 18.23
C TYR A 125 0.78 0.54 18.71
N THR A 126 1.07 -0.03 19.88
CA THR A 126 2.44 -0.34 20.26
C THR A 126 2.68 -1.82 19.99
N VAL A 127 3.66 -2.08 19.15
CA VAL A 127 4.05 -3.44 18.75
C VAL A 127 5.41 -3.75 19.34
N TYR A 128 5.49 -4.90 19.99
CA TYR A 128 6.75 -5.48 20.45
C TYR A 128 7.09 -6.63 19.52
N LEU A 129 8.27 -6.55 18.93
CA LEU A 129 8.78 -7.47 17.94
C LEU A 129 9.99 -8.19 18.50
N SER A 130 10.04 -9.52 18.38
CA SER A 130 11.23 -10.32 18.63
C SER A 130 11.40 -11.31 17.50
N MET A 131 12.57 -11.33 16.87
CA MET A 131 12.87 -12.22 15.75
C MET A 131 14.14 -13.00 16.02
N LYS A 132 14.14 -14.28 15.62
CA LYS A 132 15.33 -15.09 15.41
C LYS A 132 15.46 -15.39 13.93
N LYS A 133 16.62 -15.09 13.36
CA LYS A 133 16.86 -15.26 11.92
C LYS A 133 16.51 -16.69 11.48
N ASP A 134 15.85 -16.80 10.35
CA ASP A 134 15.43 -18.04 9.68
C ASP A 134 14.62 -19.02 10.53
N SER A 135 14.09 -18.56 11.68
CA SER A 135 13.42 -19.43 12.65
C SER A 135 12.03 -18.94 13.05
N ILE A 136 11.94 -17.73 13.62
CA ILE A 136 10.69 -17.27 14.22
C ILE A 136 10.59 -15.74 14.22
N ILE A 137 9.36 -15.27 14.09
CA ILE A 137 8.96 -13.87 14.35
C ILE A 137 7.87 -13.91 15.42
N LEU A 138 8.08 -13.21 16.51
CA LEU A 138 7.13 -13.02 17.62
C LEU A 138 6.65 -11.58 17.62
N ILE A 139 5.34 -11.39 17.61
CA ILE A 139 4.69 -10.08 17.60
C ILE A 139 3.74 -10.02 18.79
N LYS A 140 3.81 -8.94 19.55
CA LYS A 140 2.87 -8.62 20.62
C LYS A 140 2.33 -7.22 20.38
N VAL A 141 1.03 -7.11 20.13
CA VAL A 141 0.34 -5.85 19.88
C VAL A 141 -0.40 -5.41 21.13
N THR A 142 -0.14 -4.19 21.57
CA THR A 142 -0.86 -3.56 22.66
C THR A 142 -1.54 -2.29 22.15
N GLY A 143 -2.77 -2.05 22.61
CA GLY A 143 -3.55 -0.86 22.27
C GLY A 143 -4.15 -0.22 23.51
N THR A 144 -4.75 0.95 23.35
CA THR A 144 -5.49 1.64 24.40
C THR A 144 -6.97 1.60 24.07
N VAL A 145 -7.79 1.02 24.94
CA VAL A 145 -9.23 1.02 24.87
C VAL A 145 -9.76 1.75 26.11
N LEU A 146 -10.54 2.81 25.91
CA LEU A 146 -11.08 3.65 27.00
C LEU A 146 -10.01 4.13 28.00
N GLY A 147 -8.83 4.53 27.47
CA GLY A 147 -7.72 5.01 28.31
C GLY A 147 -6.88 3.92 28.99
N ILE A 148 -7.32 2.66 28.94
CA ILE A 148 -6.60 1.52 29.53
C ILE A 148 -5.79 0.81 28.45
N ARG A 149 -4.47 0.73 28.67
CA ARG A 149 -3.58 -0.05 27.78
C ARG A 149 -3.77 -1.54 28.07
N GLY A 150 -4.12 -2.29 27.04
CA GLY A 150 -4.33 -3.74 27.11
C GLY A 150 -3.59 -4.51 26.02
N LEU A 151 -3.44 -5.82 26.24
CA LEU A 151 -2.95 -6.74 25.22
C LEU A 151 -4.06 -7.01 24.20
N GLY A 152 -3.80 -6.65 22.95
CA GLY A 152 -4.72 -6.87 21.83
C GLY A 152 -4.56 -8.25 21.22
N LEU A 153 -3.35 -8.56 20.75
CA LEU A 153 -3.03 -9.87 20.18
C LEU A 153 -1.55 -10.21 20.34
N THR A 154 -1.23 -11.51 20.22
CA THR A 154 0.12 -11.99 19.98
C THR A 154 0.15 -12.87 18.73
N ALA A 155 1.24 -12.84 18.00
CA ALA A 155 1.43 -13.69 16.83
C ALA A 155 2.80 -14.36 16.86
N LYS A 156 2.83 -15.60 16.39
CA LYS A 156 4.03 -16.38 16.14
C LYS A 156 4.01 -16.78 14.67
N ILE A 157 5.06 -16.40 13.97
CA ILE A 157 5.24 -16.70 12.55
C ILE A 157 6.53 -17.51 12.39
N ASN A 158 6.47 -18.58 11.66
CA ASN A 158 7.62 -19.36 11.21
C ASN A 158 7.53 -19.59 9.70
N LYS A 159 8.42 -20.41 9.13
CA LYS A 159 8.47 -20.65 7.68
C LYS A 159 7.18 -21.23 7.08
N ASP A 160 6.41 -21.97 7.88
CA ASP A 160 5.26 -22.75 7.40
C ASP A 160 3.92 -22.23 7.95
N SER A 161 3.93 -21.56 9.09
CA SER A 161 2.71 -21.27 9.83
C SER A 161 2.69 -19.90 10.51
N VAL A 162 1.46 -19.42 10.68
CA VAL A 162 1.10 -18.23 11.44
C VAL A 162 0.11 -18.64 12.52
N VAL A 163 0.44 -18.38 13.78
CA VAL A 163 -0.46 -18.59 14.92
C VAL A 163 -0.75 -17.24 15.54
N VAL A 164 -2.02 -16.86 15.59
CA VAL A 164 -2.47 -15.59 16.20
C VAL A 164 -3.34 -15.89 17.39
N VAL A 165 -3.01 -15.30 18.53
CA VAL A 165 -3.81 -15.34 19.76
C VAL A 165 -4.42 -13.97 19.97
N GLN A 166 -5.73 -13.88 19.90
CA GLN A 166 -6.50 -12.65 20.11
C GLN A 166 -6.97 -12.58 21.56
N TYR A 167 -6.64 -11.48 22.25
CA TYR A 167 -7.02 -11.24 23.64
C TYR A 167 -8.14 -10.19 23.76
N ALA A 168 -8.22 -9.27 22.80
CA ALA A 168 -9.25 -8.23 22.76
C ALA A 168 -10.50 -8.74 22.04
N GLY A 169 -11.69 -8.46 22.60
CA GLY A 169 -12.96 -8.96 22.08
C GLY A 169 -13.14 -10.46 22.32
N GLU A 170 -13.59 -11.21 21.32
CA GLU A 170 -13.72 -12.67 21.42
C GLU A 170 -12.35 -13.34 21.48
N GLN A 171 -12.02 -13.90 22.64
CA GLN A 171 -10.75 -14.57 22.87
C GLN A 171 -10.64 -15.83 22.02
N SER A 172 -9.66 -15.84 21.12
CA SER A 172 -9.50 -16.93 20.16
C SER A 172 -8.06 -17.18 19.75
N VAL A 173 -7.81 -18.37 19.24
CA VAL A 173 -6.55 -18.76 18.61
C VAL A 173 -6.83 -19.18 17.17
N MET A 174 -6.09 -18.57 16.26
CA MET A 174 -6.16 -18.86 14.83
C MET A 174 -4.85 -19.51 14.38
N TYR A 175 -4.96 -20.61 13.63
CA TYR A 175 -3.85 -21.31 13.00
C TYR A 175 -3.99 -21.18 11.49
N ARG A 176 -2.96 -20.70 10.82
CA ARG A 176 -2.93 -20.51 9.36
C ARG A 176 -1.58 -20.96 8.80
N SER A 177 -1.56 -21.28 7.52
CA SER A 177 -0.31 -21.42 6.77
C SER A 177 0.35 -20.06 6.56
N ILE A 178 1.61 -20.05 6.17
CA ILE A 178 2.35 -18.81 5.88
C ILE A 178 1.69 -18.00 4.73
N SER A 179 0.95 -18.64 3.82
CA SER A 179 0.21 -17.98 2.74
C SER A 179 -0.86 -16.99 3.25
N TYR A 180 -1.30 -17.13 4.49
CA TYR A 180 -2.19 -16.17 5.13
C TYR A 180 -1.62 -14.73 5.15
N LEU A 181 -0.29 -14.58 5.18
CA LEU A 181 0.34 -13.27 5.09
C LEU A 181 0.00 -12.59 3.76
N GLN A 182 0.01 -13.35 2.65
CA GLN A 182 -0.37 -12.82 1.35
C GLN A 182 -1.87 -12.45 1.30
N GLU A 183 -2.73 -13.25 1.93
CA GLU A 183 -4.18 -12.99 1.98
C GLU A 183 -4.49 -11.65 2.66
N VAL A 184 -3.79 -11.34 3.76
CA VAL A 184 -4.06 -10.11 4.55
C VAL A 184 -3.31 -8.89 4.06
N THR A 185 -2.13 -9.06 3.45
CA THR A 185 -1.28 -7.93 3.02
C THR A 185 -1.38 -7.66 1.52
N GLN A 186 -1.96 -8.59 0.76
CA GLN A 186 -1.98 -8.59 -0.70
C GLN A 186 -0.57 -8.62 -1.34
N ILE A 187 0.49 -8.78 -0.56
CA ILE A 187 1.87 -8.91 -1.02
C ILE A 187 2.31 -10.37 -0.83
N PRO A 188 3.00 -10.99 -1.80
CA PRO A 188 3.43 -12.38 -1.70
C PRO A 188 4.64 -12.53 -0.77
N PHE A 189 4.44 -12.23 0.53
CA PHE A 189 5.46 -12.42 1.54
C PHE A 189 5.66 -13.91 1.82
N ASP A 190 6.90 -14.35 1.70
CA ASP A 190 7.40 -15.50 2.43
C ASP A 190 8.00 -15.06 3.78
N PHE A 191 8.43 -16.03 4.56
CA PHE A 191 9.01 -15.75 5.89
C PHE A 191 10.27 -14.87 5.82
N THR A 192 11.15 -15.14 4.85
CA THR A 192 12.42 -14.42 4.68
C THR A 192 12.17 -12.97 4.23
N THR A 193 11.30 -12.79 3.26
CA THR A 193 10.92 -11.45 2.78
C THR A 193 10.28 -10.62 3.90
N LEU A 194 9.45 -11.25 4.76
CA LEU A 194 8.89 -10.57 5.92
C LEU A 194 9.97 -10.19 6.94
N GLN A 195 10.95 -11.06 7.21
CA GLN A 195 12.08 -10.73 8.09
C GLN A 195 12.90 -9.58 7.52
N ASP A 196 13.23 -9.62 6.23
CA ASP A 196 13.95 -8.54 5.55
C ASP A 196 13.19 -7.20 5.64
N LEU A 197 11.88 -7.19 5.40
CA LEU A 197 11.05 -5.99 5.55
C LEU A 197 11.08 -5.44 6.98
N LEU A 198 10.95 -6.33 7.98
CA LEU A 198 10.89 -5.93 9.40
C LEU A 198 12.23 -5.43 9.92
N ILE A 199 13.36 -5.96 9.46
CA ILE A 199 14.69 -5.44 9.83
C ILE A 199 15.07 -4.21 9.00
N GLY A 200 14.44 -3.97 7.85
CA GLY A 200 14.71 -2.83 6.97
C GLY A 200 15.68 -3.12 5.83
N ASN A 201 15.87 -4.37 5.52
CA ASN A 201 16.57 -4.80 4.32
C ASN A 201 15.69 -4.59 3.09
N PRO A 202 16.29 -4.32 1.90
CA PRO A 202 15.52 -4.28 0.67
C PRO A 202 14.94 -5.65 0.34
N ILE A 203 13.69 -5.66 -0.10
CA ILE A 203 12.94 -6.86 -0.50
C ILE A 203 12.77 -6.90 -2.03
N PHE A 204 12.51 -8.07 -2.58
CA PHE A 204 12.28 -8.29 -4.01
C PHE A 204 13.39 -7.70 -4.92
N LEU A 205 14.64 -7.80 -4.48
CA LEU A 205 15.77 -7.48 -5.34
C LEU A 205 15.86 -8.51 -6.47
N ASP A 206 16.10 -8.04 -7.69
CA ASP A 206 16.29 -8.87 -8.88
C ASP A 206 17.56 -8.49 -9.61
N ASN A 207 18.18 -9.47 -10.26
CA ASN A 207 19.39 -9.24 -11.05
C ASN A 207 19.09 -8.71 -12.46
N ASN A 208 17.83 -8.77 -12.90
CA ASN A 208 17.39 -8.23 -14.19
C ASN A 208 17.18 -6.72 -14.10
N VAL A 209 18.28 -5.98 -14.14
CA VAL A 209 18.27 -4.52 -14.13
C VAL A 209 18.07 -3.98 -15.54
N VAL A 210 17.00 -3.24 -15.72
CA VAL A 210 16.62 -2.62 -17.00
C VAL A 210 17.32 -1.27 -17.20
N SER A 211 17.45 -0.49 -16.14
CA SER A 211 18.13 0.80 -16.19
C SER A 211 18.61 1.26 -14.83
N TYR A 212 19.59 2.14 -14.82
CA TYR A 212 19.98 2.90 -13.65
C TYR A 212 20.21 4.37 -14.00
N ARG A 213 20.04 5.24 -13.02
CA ARG A 213 20.33 6.66 -13.15
C ARG A 213 20.96 7.17 -11.86
N ALA A 214 22.11 7.80 -11.97
CA ALA A 214 22.76 8.49 -10.87
C ALA A 214 22.49 10.00 -10.94
N SER A 215 22.25 10.61 -9.80
CA SER A 215 22.22 12.05 -9.58
C SER A 215 23.20 12.41 -8.46
N ALA A 216 23.30 13.70 -8.09
CA ALA A 216 24.20 14.12 -7.01
C ALA A 216 23.93 13.39 -5.69
N ASN A 217 22.66 13.17 -5.35
CA ASN A 217 22.27 12.64 -4.03
C ASN A 217 21.63 11.25 -4.09
N HIS A 218 21.11 10.82 -5.25
CA HIS A 218 20.32 9.61 -5.38
C HIS A 218 20.82 8.73 -6.52
N LEU A 219 20.70 7.45 -6.31
CA LEU A 219 20.89 6.43 -7.32
C LEU A 219 19.58 5.65 -7.47
N LEU A 220 19.01 5.66 -8.68
CA LEU A 220 17.81 4.94 -9.02
C LEU A 220 18.17 3.70 -9.82
N VAL A 221 17.64 2.55 -9.42
CA VAL A 221 17.83 1.27 -10.11
C VAL A 221 16.47 0.67 -10.41
N LEU A 222 16.17 0.46 -11.70
CA LEU A 222 14.97 -0.19 -12.14
C LEU A 222 15.26 -1.66 -12.45
N MET A 223 14.61 -2.55 -11.73
CA MET A 223 14.65 -4.00 -11.91
C MET A 223 13.29 -4.53 -12.37
N VAL A 224 13.29 -5.62 -13.12
CA VAL A 224 12.06 -6.32 -13.53
C VAL A 224 12.17 -7.79 -13.14
N GLY A 225 11.57 -8.15 -12.03
CA GLY A 225 11.47 -9.53 -11.57
C GLY A 225 10.21 -10.23 -12.10
N ASN A 226 9.99 -11.46 -11.64
CA ASN A 226 8.83 -12.26 -12.05
C ASN A 226 7.49 -11.74 -11.51
N ILE A 227 7.53 -10.99 -10.40
CA ILE A 227 6.32 -10.53 -9.69
C ILE A 227 6.20 -9.02 -9.79
N PHE A 228 7.31 -8.30 -9.59
CA PHE A 228 7.31 -6.85 -9.53
C PHE A 228 8.31 -6.22 -10.49
N LYS A 229 7.92 -5.08 -11.05
CA LYS A 229 8.84 -4.03 -11.49
C LYS A 229 9.23 -3.26 -10.24
N HIS A 230 10.52 -3.18 -9.94
CA HIS A 230 11.03 -2.58 -8.72
C HIS A 230 11.91 -1.38 -9.06
N LEU A 231 11.44 -0.19 -8.69
CA LEU A 231 12.26 1.02 -8.72
C LEU A 231 12.83 1.25 -7.31
N LEU A 232 14.12 0.95 -7.17
CA LEU A 232 14.88 1.14 -5.94
C LEU A 232 15.60 2.49 -5.98
N THR A 233 15.41 3.31 -4.95
CA THR A 233 16.12 4.57 -4.75
C THR A 233 17.07 4.44 -3.58
N LEU A 234 18.33 4.72 -3.82
CA LEU A 234 19.43 4.64 -2.86
C LEU A 234 20.03 6.03 -2.63
N ASP A 235 20.60 6.24 -1.47
CA ASP A 235 21.56 7.31 -1.24
C ASP A 235 22.83 7.05 -2.06
N ASN A 236 23.29 8.03 -2.83
CA ASN A 236 24.42 7.86 -3.73
C ASN A 236 25.78 7.76 -3.02
N THR A 237 25.85 8.12 -1.74
CA THR A 237 27.07 8.14 -0.95
C THR A 237 27.32 6.84 -0.20
N ASN A 238 26.27 6.31 0.42
CA ASN A 238 26.38 5.17 1.35
C ASN A 238 25.49 3.97 0.97
N TYR A 239 24.76 4.06 -0.15
CA TYR A 239 23.89 3.01 -0.70
C TYR A 239 22.76 2.56 0.22
N THR A 240 22.39 3.36 1.24
CA THR A 240 21.20 3.07 2.04
C THR A 240 19.93 3.21 1.18
N VAL A 241 18.96 2.34 1.43
CA VAL A 241 17.68 2.37 0.72
C VAL A 241 16.87 3.55 1.21
N LEU A 242 16.46 4.44 0.33
CA LEU A 242 15.59 5.57 0.64
C LEU A 242 14.14 5.28 0.27
N HIS A 243 13.94 4.58 -0.85
CA HIS A 243 12.62 4.27 -1.35
C HIS A 243 12.63 2.99 -2.18
N SER A 244 11.58 2.21 -2.05
CA SER A 244 11.34 0.98 -2.80
C SER A 244 9.92 1.02 -3.35
N LYS A 245 9.77 1.19 -4.66
CA LYS A 245 8.49 1.15 -5.35
C LYS A 245 8.36 -0.15 -6.12
N LEU A 246 7.35 -0.93 -5.78
CA LEU A 246 7.01 -2.21 -6.36
C LEU A 246 5.70 -2.09 -7.13
N ASP A 247 5.75 -2.24 -8.45
CA ASP A 247 4.56 -2.31 -9.30
C ASP A 247 4.39 -3.74 -9.81
N ASP A 248 3.20 -4.32 -9.68
CA ASP A 248 2.95 -5.68 -10.16
C ASP A 248 3.21 -5.79 -11.67
N VAL A 249 3.85 -6.88 -12.12
CA VAL A 249 4.02 -7.14 -13.55
C VAL A 249 2.71 -7.54 -14.21
N ASP A 250 1.77 -8.09 -13.46
CA ASP A 250 0.41 -8.37 -13.90
C ASP A 250 -0.43 -7.10 -13.86
N ILE A 251 -0.63 -6.51 -15.04
CA ILE A 251 -1.37 -5.24 -15.22
C ILE A 251 -2.83 -5.37 -14.73
N GLN A 252 -3.41 -6.56 -14.75
CA GLN A 252 -4.80 -6.76 -14.31
C GLN A 252 -4.95 -6.64 -12.79
N ARG A 253 -3.92 -6.98 -12.03
CA ARG A 253 -3.92 -6.79 -10.58
C ARG A 253 -3.79 -5.34 -10.20
N ASN A 254 -3.04 -4.54 -10.97
CA ASN A 254 -2.79 -3.12 -10.72
C ASN A 254 -2.37 -2.83 -9.26
N ARG A 255 -1.58 -3.74 -8.68
CA ARG A 255 -1.11 -3.64 -7.30
C ARG A 255 0.20 -2.88 -7.25
N THR A 256 0.28 -1.93 -6.34
CA THR A 256 1.50 -1.19 -6.03
C THR A 256 1.83 -1.28 -4.54
N CYS A 257 3.12 -1.27 -4.22
CA CYS A 257 3.61 -1.15 -2.86
C CYS A 257 4.76 -0.15 -2.84
N ASP A 258 4.58 0.91 -2.08
CA ASP A 258 5.57 1.96 -1.86
C ASP A 258 6.12 1.86 -0.43
N ILE A 259 7.45 1.79 -0.29
CA ILE A 259 8.11 1.73 1.02
C ILE A 259 9.15 2.85 1.08
N THR A 260 8.99 3.79 2.00
CA THR A 260 9.98 4.81 2.28
C THR A 260 10.74 4.50 3.56
N PHE A 261 12.04 4.80 3.55
CA PHE A 261 12.95 4.56 4.67
C PHE A 261 13.60 5.89 5.04
N SER A 262 13.56 6.25 6.33
CA SER A 262 14.11 7.52 6.80
C SER A 262 14.60 7.44 8.23
N ASN A 263 15.25 8.52 8.68
CA ASN A 263 15.80 8.65 10.03
C ASN A 263 16.75 7.50 10.37
N TYR A 264 17.79 7.35 9.55
CA TYR A 264 18.79 6.31 9.74
C TYR A 264 19.64 6.53 10.98
N GLN A 265 19.71 5.55 11.85
CA GLN A 265 20.52 5.54 13.08
C GLN A 265 21.49 4.35 13.08
N PRO A 266 22.60 4.44 13.83
CA PRO A 266 23.49 3.31 14.04
C PRO A 266 22.79 2.14 14.73
N LEU A 267 23.08 0.91 14.30
CA LEU A 267 22.67 -0.34 14.94
C LEU A 267 23.82 -1.36 14.81
N GLY A 268 24.74 -1.37 15.77
CA GLY A 268 26.03 -2.03 15.61
C GLY A 268 26.80 -1.42 14.43
N ASP A 269 27.28 -2.26 13.53
CA ASP A 269 28.00 -1.85 12.31
C ASP A 269 27.06 -1.43 11.16
N TYR A 270 25.75 -1.48 11.37
CA TYR A 270 24.75 -1.22 10.35
C TYR A 270 24.08 0.15 10.54
N ARG A 271 23.42 0.58 9.47
CA ARG A 271 22.49 1.73 9.48
C ARG A 271 21.06 1.22 9.44
N PHE A 272 20.27 1.60 10.44
CA PHE A 272 18.89 1.16 10.61
C PHE A 272 17.92 2.31 10.37
N ALA A 273 16.96 2.12 9.46
CA ALA A 273 15.89 3.09 9.21
C ALA A 273 14.86 3.02 10.32
N VAL A 274 14.84 4.02 11.19
CA VAL A 274 13.94 4.11 12.35
C VAL A 274 12.51 4.38 11.94
N ASN A 275 12.31 5.13 10.85
CA ASN A 275 10.99 5.40 10.29
C ASN A 275 10.81 4.71 8.95
N ARG A 276 9.70 4.00 8.80
CA ARG A 276 9.29 3.40 7.52
C ARG A 276 7.81 3.63 7.29
N ASN A 277 7.47 4.04 6.07
CA ASN A 277 6.08 4.14 5.64
C ASN A 277 5.86 3.15 4.49
N ILE A 278 4.84 2.34 4.60
CA ILE A 278 4.45 1.33 3.63
C ILE A 278 3.06 1.70 3.14
N SER A 279 2.90 1.95 1.85
CA SER A 279 1.63 2.21 1.21
C SER A 279 1.36 1.12 0.19
N ILE A 280 0.26 0.41 0.35
CA ILE A 280 -0.17 -0.65 -0.56
C ILE A 280 -1.48 -0.22 -1.20
N ALA A 281 -1.56 -0.32 -2.51
CA ALA A 281 -2.78 -0.07 -3.26
C ALA A 281 -3.02 -1.22 -4.24
N GLU A 282 -4.23 -1.79 -4.18
CA GLU A 282 -4.78 -2.74 -5.13
C GLU A 282 -6.26 -2.39 -5.34
N LYS A 283 -7.18 -3.05 -4.66
CA LYS A 283 -8.62 -2.71 -4.63
C LYS A 283 -8.94 -1.63 -3.62
N SER A 284 -8.12 -1.52 -2.60
CA SER A 284 -8.19 -0.53 -1.55
C SER A 284 -6.79 -0.07 -1.18
N LYS A 285 -6.69 1.08 -0.52
CA LYS A 285 -5.42 1.62 -0.05
C LYS A 285 -5.21 1.26 1.42
N LEU A 286 -3.98 0.87 1.75
CA LEU A 286 -3.51 0.57 3.09
C LEU A 286 -2.21 1.31 3.34
N ASP A 287 -2.18 2.19 4.33
CA ASP A 287 -0.98 2.89 4.77
C ASP A 287 -0.56 2.40 6.16
N ILE A 288 0.70 2.04 6.31
CA ILE A 288 1.30 1.58 7.57
C ILE A 288 2.55 2.41 7.84
N SER A 289 2.59 3.10 8.96
CA SER A 289 3.78 3.81 9.43
C SER A 289 4.40 3.06 10.61
N LEU A 290 5.68 2.77 10.51
CA LEU A 290 6.49 2.14 11.55
C LEU A 290 7.47 3.15 12.12
N ASP A 291 7.41 3.40 13.43
CA ASP A 291 8.31 4.27 14.15
C ASP A 291 8.96 3.45 15.28
N PHE A 292 10.21 3.05 15.05
CA PHE A 292 10.97 2.18 15.95
C PHE A 292 11.51 3.01 17.13
N LYS A 293 10.97 2.78 18.32
CA LYS A 293 11.33 3.51 19.54
C LYS A 293 12.50 2.90 20.29
N GLU A 294 12.60 1.58 20.27
CA GLU A 294 13.66 0.81 20.91
C GLU A 294 14.00 -0.35 19.99
N PHE A 295 15.28 -0.66 19.82
CA PHE A 295 15.71 -1.79 18.99
C PHE A 295 17.10 -2.28 19.40
N THR A 296 17.31 -3.59 19.35
CA THR A 296 18.58 -4.25 19.69
C THR A 296 18.83 -5.44 18.77
N LEU A 297 20.12 -5.68 18.45
CA LEU A 297 20.57 -6.85 17.70
C LEU A 297 21.30 -7.83 18.60
N ASN A 298 21.17 -9.11 18.26
CA ASN A 298 21.98 -10.21 18.79
C ASN A 298 21.87 -10.40 20.31
N GLU A 299 20.80 -9.83 20.90
CA GLU A 299 20.42 -10.07 22.29
C GLU A 299 19.38 -11.20 22.39
N PRO A 300 19.23 -11.89 23.54
CA PRO A 300 18.17 -12.86 23.75
C PRO A 300 16.78 -12.32 23.40
N LEU A 301 15.90 -13.19 22.91
CA LEU A 301 14.52 -12.79 22.61
C LEU A 301 13.83 -12.29 23.88
N LYS A 302 13.20 -11.10 23.79
CA LYS A 302 12.55 -10.45 24.95
C LYS A 302 11.14 -10.97 25.22
N TYR A 303 10.54 -11.69 24.29
CA TYR A 303 9.15 -12.14 24.39
C TYR A 303 9.03 -13.64 24.17
N ASN A 304 8.16 -14.26 24.97
CA ASN A 304 7.72 -15.64 24.81
C ASN A 304 6.32 -15.64 24.16
N PHE A 305 6.00 -16.71 23.45
CA PHE A 305 4.70 -16.92 22.85
C PHE A 305 4.05 -18.15 23.50
N GLU A 306 2.84 -17.95 24.03
CA GLU A 306 2.05 -19.01 24.63
C GLU A 306 0.64 -19.03 24.05
N VAL A 307 0.08 -20.23 23.90
CA VAL A 307 -1.29 -20.45 23.47
C VAL A 307 -2.15 -20.78 24.68
N PRO A 308 -3.08 -19.90 25.09
CA PRO A 308 -3.94 -20.16 26.23
C PRO A 308 -4.87 -21.37 25.98
N LYS A 309 -4.91 -22.31 26.92
CA LYS A 309 -5.70 -23.56 26.78
C LYS A 309 -7.20 -23.32 26.67
N LYS A 310 -7.71 -22.22 27.24
CA LYS A 310 -9.15 -21.92 27.33
C LYS A 310 -9.69 -21.13 26.13
N PHE A 311 -8.82 -20.64 25.22
CA PHE A 311 -9.25 -19.83 24.08
C PHE A 311 -9.86 -20.71 22.98
N ARG A 312 -10.91 -20.17 22.34
CA ARG A 312 -11.57 -20.84 21.20
C ARG A 312 -10.59 -20.96 20.02
N ARG A 313 -10.51 -22.14 19.44
CA ARG A 313 -9.71 -22.38 18.22
C ARG A 313 -10.55 -22.09 16.98
N LYS A 314 -10.01 -21.31 16.03
CA LYS A 314 -10.63 -20.94 14.74
C LYS A 314 -9.80 -21.45 13.58
#